data_8796e1164ded42a68f84ab90453aa3ae
#
_entry.id   8796e1164ded42a68f84ab90453aa3ae
#
_cell.length_a   1.000
_cell.length_b   1.000
_cell.length_c   1.000
_cell.angle_alpha   90.00
_cell.angle_beta   90.00
_cell.angle_gamma   90.00
#
_symmetry.space_group_name_H-M   'P 1'
#
loop_
_entity.id
_entity.type
_entity.pdbx_description
1 polymer ?
#
loop_
_entity_poly.entity_id
_entity_poly.type
_entity_poly.pdbx_seq_one_letter_code
_entity_poly.pdbx_strand_id
1 'polypeptide(L)'
;ADSKPKVYFEMEDPSGDDYGPGTYLYPKNESFSPYSGLFDLIRFKVWSDPEQGDDIIFDLTFGAMSNPWAAPEGFIHQVINIYIDTTPGGGRLETFKPGALVRFPADQGWEIFVRGVGWQGSACYYLDAEGAVSGIPIYAALLGDGHTIRLRVSRMLIGEPQKTWGYYVLIGSYDGFGADNFRTVGSTVGEWHFGGGTDQSINPNVIDMLAQRGGPMRQEKQLSAYSVEEGTLTVVYPMREGSGSFFPVIGWIAGLLVVAAGLGILASRFGLIHRLPVIFKWKVFPNSVRKSA
;
A
#
# COMPACT_ATOMS: atom_id res chain seq x y z
N ALA A 1 -14.99 4.57 -31.24
CA ALA A 1 -14.38 4.53 -29.92
C ALA A 1 -15.36 3.82 -28.98
N ASP A 2 -14.89 2.84 -28.23
CA ASP A 2 -15.72 2.15 -27.25
C ASP A 2 -16.14 3.16 -26.17
N SER A 3 -17.45 3.39 -26.08
CA SER A 3 -18.05 4.34 -25.12
C SER A 3 -18.22 3.74 -23.70
N LYS A 4 -17.56 2.63 -23.42
CA LYS A 4 -17.72 1.92 -22.14
C LYS A 4 -16.65 2.33 -21.14
N PRO A 5 -17.00 2.38 -19.84
CA PRO A 5 -16.03 2.55 -18.76
C PRO A 5 -14.94 1.47 -18.84
N LYS A 6 -13.69 1.87 -18.59
CA LYS A 6 -12.51 1.00 -18.56
C LYS A 6 -11.90 1.00 -17.17
N VAL A 7 -11.77 -0.17 -16.58
CA VAL A 7 -11.07 -0.37 -15.28
C VAL A 7 -9.62 -0.74 -15.57
N TYR A 8 -8.69 -0.04 -14.93
CA TYR A 8 -7.25 -0.28 -15.03
C TYR A 8 -6.71 -1.04 -13.84
N PHE A 9 -7.25 -0.74 -12.66
CA PHE A 9 -6.89 -1.39 -11.40
C PHE A 9 -8.09 -1.38 -10.46
N GLU A 10 -8.31 -2.46 -9.75
CA GLU A 10 -9.30 -2.53 -8.66
C GLU A 10 -8.83 -3.57 -7.65
N MET A 11 -8.88 -3.19 -6.37
CA MET A 11 -8.52 -4.07 -5.27
C MET A 11 -9.37 -3.75 -4.06
N GLU A 12 -9.88 -4.81 -3.40
CA GLU A 12 -10.47 -4.71 -2.08
C GLU A 12 -9.39 -4.75 -1.03
N ASP A 13 -9.51 -3.88 -0.04
CA ASP A 13 -8.67 -3.84 1.14
C ASP A 13 -9.29 -4.65 2.28
N PRO A 14 -8.53 -5.18 3.24
CA PRO A 14 -9.09 -5.82 4.42
C PRO A 14 -9.87 -4.80 5.25
N SER A 15 -11.12 -5.11 5.60
CA SER A 15 -11.94 -4.22 6.42
C SER A 15 -11.61 -4.33 7.91
N GLY A 16 -11.60 -3.19 8.60
CA GLY A 16 -11.42 -3.10 10.06
C GLY A 16 -9.96 -3.18 10.49
N ASP A 17 -9.03 -2.76 9.64
CA ASP A 17 -7.59 -2.71 9.95
C ASP A 17 -7.00 -1.28 9.99
N ASP A 18 -7.85 -0.27 10.11
CA ASP A 18 -7.49 1.14 10.26
C ASP A 18 -6.85 1.50 11.62
N TYR A 19 -5.90 0.66 12.03
CA TYR A 19 -5.12 0.77 13.27
C TYR A 19 -3.60 0.81 13.04
N GLY A 20 -3.16 1.25 11.86
CA GLY A 20 -1.76 1.37 11.49
C GLY A 20 -1.01 0.04 11.58
N PRO A 21 0.09 -0.04 12.36
CA PRO A 21 0.81 -1.28 12.61
C PRO A 21 0.04 -2.29 13.51
N GLY A 22 -1.26 -2.10 13.74
CA GLY A 22 -2.12 -2.93 14.58
C GLY A 22 -2.26 -2.45 16.03
N THR A 23 -1.68 -1.30 16.37
CA THR A 23 -1.65 -0.79 17.75
C THR A 23 -2.30 0.58 17.94
N TYR A 24 -2.65 1.26 16.85
CA TYR A 24 -3.13 2.63 16.95
C TYR A 24 -4.53 2.71 17.55
N LEU A 25 -4.74 3.77 18.31
CA LEU A 25 -5.99 4.08 18.97
C LEU A 25 -6.49 5.44 18.51
N TYR A 26 -7.74 5.53 18.14
CA TYR A 26 -8.39 6.76 17.67
C TYR A 26 -8.38 7.85 18.75
N PRO A 27 -8.36 9.15 18.33
CA PRO A 27 -8.59 10.27 19.25
C PRO A 27 -9.92 10.16 19.98
N LYS A 28 -10.00 10.77 21.17
CA LYS A 28 -11.19 10.71 22.03
C LYS A 28 -12.27 11.71 21.66
N ASN A 29 -11.95 12.71 20.82
CA ASN A 29 -12.91 13.72 20.44
C ASN A 29 -14.12 13.12 19.72
N GLU A 30 -15.29 13.65 19.98
CA GLU A 30 -16.56 13.19 19.40
C GLU A 30 -16.62 13.28 17.87
N SER A 31 -15.80 14.10 17.24
CA SER A 31 -15.68 14.16 15.78
C SER A 31 -15.08 12.90 15.17
N PHE A 32 -14.36 12.06 15.94
CA PHE A 32 -13.84 10.75 15.56
C PHE A 32 -14.71 9.61 16.08
N SER A 33 -15.44 9.81 17.19
CA SER A 33 -16.30 8.83 17.83
C SER A 33 -17.78 9.24 17.63
N PRO A 34 -18.69 8.34 17.31
CA PRO A 34 -18.59 6.88 17.34
C PRO A 34 -18.24 6.26 15.96
N TYR A 35 -17.60 6.96 15.08
CA TYR A 35 -17.34 6.56 13.68
C TYR A 35 -16.19 5.55 13.59
N SER A 36 -16.43 4.31 13.91
CA SER A 36 -15.46 3.24 13.56
C SER A 36 -15.37 3.12 12.04
N GLY A 37 -14.15 3.00 11.49
CA GLY A 37 -13.94 2.89 10.05
C GLY A 37 -13.82 4.22 9.30
N LEU A 38 -13.61 5.35 10.00
CA LEU A 38 -13.36 6.66 9.34
C LEU A 38 -12.14 6.63 8.43
N PHE A 39 -11.15 5.81 8.74
CA PHE A 39 -9.92 5.68 7.97
C PHE A 39 -9.82 4.32 7.28
N ASP A 40 -10.76 3.41 7.49
CA ASP A 40 -10.83 2.05 6.97
C ASP A 40 -11.11 2.07 5.46
N LEU A 41 -10.07 1.90 4.65
CA LEU A 41 -10.16 1.79 3.21
C LEU A 41 -10.71 0.41 2.86
N ILE A 42 -11.90 0.35 2.27
CA ILE A 42 -12.55 -0.91 1.88
C ILE A 42 -12.19 -1.32 0.45
N ARG A 43 -12.01 -0.33 -0.43
CA ARG A 43 -11.75 -0.59 -1.86
C ARG A 43 -11.07 0.61 -2.50
N PHE A 44 -10.12 0.31 -3.39
CA PHE A 44 -9.49 1.26 -4.27
C PHE A 44 -9.68 0.85 -5.73
N LYS A 45 -10.09 1.82 -6.58
CA LYS A 45 -10.35 1.58 -7.99
C LYS A 45 -9.81 2.71 -8.86
N VAL A 46 -9.09 2.35 -9.94
CA VAL A 46 -8.62 3.26 -10.99
C VAL A 46 -9.32 2.92 -12.30
N TRP A 47 -10.01 3.89 -12.87
CA TRP A 47 -10.82 3.67 -14.06
C TRP A 47 -11.01 4.95 -14.87
N SER A 48 -11.61 4.84 -16.04
CA SER A 48 -12.04 5.97 -16.86
C SER A 48 -13.39 5.70 -17.48
N ASP A 49 -14.09 6.77 -17.80
CA ASP A 49 -15.37 6.72 -18.47
C ASP A 49 -15.43 7.85 -19.52
N PRO A 50 -15.44 7.50 -20.82
CA PRO A 50 -15.50 8.49 -21.90
C PRO A 50 -16.74 9.40 -21.83
N GLU A 51 -17.84 8.95 -21.22
CA GLU A 51 -19.03 9.77 -21.03
C GLU A 51 -18.85 10.84 -19.94
N GLN A 52 -17.90 10.66 -19.04
CA GLN A 52 -17.55 11.61 -17.97
C GLN A 52 -16.34 12.48 -18.31
N GLY A 53 -15.79 12.40 -19.51
CA GLY A 53 -14.64 13.17 -19.98
C GLY A 53 -13.36 12.37 -20.09
N ASP A 54 -12.22 13.06 -20.25
CA ASP A 54 -10.90 12.45 -20.46
C ASP A 54 -10.07 12.42 -19.17
N ASP A 55 -10.70 12.07 -18.07
CA ASP A 55 -10.04 11.93 -16.78
C ASP A 55 -9.76 10.48 -16.43
N ILE A 56 -8.69 10.26 -15.67
CA ILE A 56 -8.49 9.05 -14.89
C ILE A 56 -9.13 9.29 -13.52
N ILE A 57 -9.99 8.37 -13.12
CA ILE A 57 -10.80 8.45 -11.91
C ILE A 57 -10.23 7.48 -10.88
N PHE A 58 -10.02 7.99 -9.68
CA PHE A 58 -9.59 7.22 -8.51
C PHE A 58 -10.74 7.24 -7.51
N ASP A 59 -11.35 6.08 -7.27
CA ASP A 59 -12.40 5.90 -6.28
C ASP A 59 -11.85 5.16 -5.06
N LEU A 60 -12.06 5.73 -3.88
CA LEU A 60 -11.66 5.18 -2.59
C LEU A 60 -12.91 5.04 -1.73
N THR A 61 -13.30 3.81 -1.42
CA THR A 61 -14.47 3.53 -0.57
C THR A 61 -14.01 3.28 0.86
N PHE A 62 -14.63 3.94 1.83
CA PHE A 62 -14.31 3.87 3.26
C PHE A 62 -15.44 3.20 4.06
N GLY A 63 -15.10 2.62 5.21
CA GLY A 63 -16.05 2.01 6.13
C GLY A 63 -17.05 3.01 6.71
N ALA A 64 -16.60 4.23 7.03
CA ALA A 64 -17.43 5.33 7.49
C ALA A 64 -16.90 6.68 7.01
N MET A 65 -17.79 7.66 6.95
CA MET A 65 -17.45 9.03 6.58
C MET A 65 -18.14 10.02 7.52
N SER A 66 -17.46 11.13 7.80
CA SER A 66 -18.06 12.26 8.50
C SER A 66 -17.46 13.59 8.03
N ASN A 67 -18.22 14.65 8.16
CA ASN A 67 -17.80 16.00 7.75
C ASN A 67 -18.30 17.04 8.76
N PRO A 68 -17.82 16.99 10.02
CA PRO A 68 -18.34 17.82 11.11
C PRO A 68 -18.09 19.32 10.91
N TRP A 69 -17.11 19.67 10.07
CA TRP A 69 -16.74 21.09 9.80
C TRP A 69 -17.16 21.56 8.41
N ALA A 70 -18.03 20.81 7.73
CA ALA A 70 -18.64 21.19 6.46
C ALA A 70 -17.62 21.56 5.37
N ALA A 71 -16.55 20.76 5.22
CA ALA A 71 -15.64 20.88 4.08
C ALA A 71 -16.43 20.72 2.77
N PRO A 72 -16.17 21.56 1.75
CA PRO A 72 -16.97 21.57 0.53
C PRO A 72 -16.91 20.26 -0.28
N GLU A 73 -15.85 19.47 -0.14
CA GLU A 73 -15.69 18.17 -0.78
C GLU A 73 -16.54 17.07 -0.14
N GLY A 74 -17.16 17.32 1.02
CA GLY A 74 -17.98 16.37 1.76
C GLY A 74 -17.20 15.48 2.73
N PHE A 75 -15.87 15.61 2.83
CA PHE A 75 -15.02 14.88 3.76
C PHE A 75 -13.90 15.77 4.31
N ILE A 76 -13.37 15.43 5.48
CA ILE A 76 -12.31 16.22 6.13
C ILE A 76 -11.31 15.41 6.93
N HIS A 77 -11.69 14.24 7.45
CA HIS A 77 -10.81 13.49 8.35
C HIS A 77 -9.61 12.85 7.62
N GLN A 78 -9.79 12.48 6.36
CA GLN A 78 -8.81 11.72 5.61
C GLN A 78 -7.77 12.62 4.94
N VAL A 79 -6.48 12.22 5.05
CA VAL A 79 -5.42 12.59 4.12
C VAL A 79 -5.15 11.37 3.27
N ILE A 80 -5.45 11.47 1.99
CA ILE A 80 -5.26 10.40 1.02
C ILE A 80 -4.01 10.72 0.21
N ASN A 81 -3.00 9.85 0.29
CA ASN A 81 -1.79 9.95 -0.51
C ASN A 81 -1.68 8.71 -1.41
N ILE A 82 -1.83 8.91 -2.72
CA ILE A 82 -1.67 7.86 -3.73
C ILE A 82 -0.37 8.13 -4.46
N TYR A 83 0.68 7.33 -4.19
CA TYR A 83 1.92 7.36 -4.95
C TYR A 83 1.87 6.28 -6.02
N ILE A 84 2.32 6.59 -7.23
CA ILE A 84 2.23 5.69 -8.38
C ILE A 84 3.64 5.47 -8.95
N ASP A 85 4.09 4.22 -8.86
CA ASP A 85 5.27 3.72 -9.55
C ASP A 85 4.87 3.35 -10.98
N THR A 86 5.28 4.15 -11.95
CA THR A 86 4.95 3.96 -13.36
C THR A 86 6.09 3.31 -14.14
N THR A 87 7.32 3.37 -13.61
CA THR A 87 8.53 2.95 -14.30
C THR A 87 9.45 2.15 -13.37
N PRO A 88 9.64 0.85 -13.59
CA PRO A 88 10.51 0.02 -12.75
C PRO A 88 11.94 0.60 -12.63
N GLY A 89 12.44 0.72 -11.41
CA GLY A 89 13.77 1.23 -11.08
C GLY A 89 13.94 2.74 -11.18
N GLY A 90 12.84 3.47 -11.42
CA GLY A 90 12.79 4.94 -11.43
C GLY A 90 12.19 5.54 -10.16
N GLY A 91 11.92 6.86 -10.21
CA GLY A 91 11.11 7.58 -9.26
C GLY A 91 11.80 7.98 -7.95
N ARG A 92 11.03 8.59 -7.06
CA ARG A 92 11.47 9.05 -5.73
C ARG A 92 11.16 8.01 -4.67
N LEU A 93 12.08 7.88 -3.69
CA LEU A 93 12.01 6.88 -2.62
C LEU A 93 11.45 7.46 -1.31
N GLU A 94 11.38 8.76 -1.19
CA GLU A 94 10.79 9.47 -0.06
C GLU A 94 9.40 9.97 -0.44
N THR A 95 8.54 10.17 0.57
CA THR A 95 7.26 10.85 0.37
C THR A 95 7.48 12.28 -0.15
N PHE A 96 6.48 12.86 -0.80
CA PHE A 96 6.57 14.22 -1.35
C PHE A 96 6.95 15.26 -0.29
N LYS A 97 6.36 15.13 0.88
CA LYS A 97 6.70 15.88 2.09
C LYS A 97 6.69 14.94 3.30
N PRO A 98 7.48 15.22 4.33
CA PRO A 98 7.57 14.36 5.50
C PRO A 98 6.30 14.47 6.37
N GLY A 99 5.32 13.64 6.13
CA GLY A 99 4.07 13.59 6.90
C GLY A 99 3.68 12.15 7.25
N ALA A 100 3.65 11.28 6.25
CA ALA A 100 3.32 9.87 6.44
C ALA A 100 4.38 9.07 7.22
N LEU A 101 5.66 9.51 7.21
CA LEU A 101 6.81 8.84 7.85
C LEU A 101 7.00 7.40 7.34
N VAL A 102 6.98 7.24 6.03
CA VAL A 102 7.28 5.98 5.32
C VAL A 102 8.27 6.23 4.19
N ARG A 103 8.85 5.17 3.64
CA ARG A 103 9.71 5.18 2.46
C ARG A 103 9.28 4.11 1.47
N PHE A 104 9.79 4.20 0.24
CA PHE A 104 9.53 3.27 -0.84
C PHE A 104 10.77 2.45 -1.18
N PRO A 105 10.63 1.22 -1.75
CA PRO A 105 11.76 0.39 -2.14
C PRO A 105 12.62 1.05 -3.21
N ALA A 106 13.91 0.74 -3.22
CA ALA A 106 14.90 1.36 -4.10
C ALA A 106 14.62 1.16 -5.61
N ASP A 107 13.89 0.12 -5.97
CA ASP A 107 13.53 -0.26 -7.33
C ASP A 107 12.05 0.02 -7.69
N GLN A 108 11.29 0.66 -6.79
CA GLN A 108 9.86 0.91 -6.92
C GLN A 108 9.49 2.33 -6.43
N GLY A 109 10.30 3.31 -6.83
CA GLY A 109 10.03 4.72 -6.55
C GLY A 109 8.79 5.23 -7.30
N TRP A 110 8.24 6.37 -6.88
CA TRP A 110 7.08 6.96 -7.52
C TRP A 110 7.45 8.10 -8.47
N GLU A 111 6.70 8.24 -9.55
CA GLU A 111 6.77 9.37 -10.48
C GLU A 111 5.55 10.29 -10.39
N ILE A 112 4.40 9.76 -9.94
CA ILE A 112 3.14 10.51 -9.84
C ILE A 112 2.65 10.40 -8.40
N PHE A 113 2.18 11.53 -7.87
CA PHE A 113 1.57 11.60 -6.56
C PHE A 113 0.21 12.29 -6.66
N VAL A 114 -0.86 11.60 -6.30
CA VAL A 114 -2.22 12.12 -6.24
C VAL A 114 -2.62 12.26 -4.78
N ARG A 115 -2.95 13.49 -4.39
CA ARG A 115 -3.37 13.83 -3.03
C ARG A 115 -4.86 14.14 -3.00
N GLY A 116 -5.58 13.53 -2.06
CA GLY A 116 -6.96 13.83 -1.72
C GLY A 116 -7.06 14.36 -0.29
N VAL A 117 -7.53 15.58 -0.11
CA VAL A 117 -7.80 16.22 1.19
C VAL A 117 -8.98 17.15 1.07
N GLY A 118 -9.67 17.41 2.16
CA GLY A 118 -10.68 18.48 2.23
C GLY A 118 -10.08 19.88 2.10
N TRP A 119 -10.96 20.91 2.12
CA TRP A 119 -10.58 22.32 2.06
C TRP A 119 -9.74 22.70 0.84
N GLN A 120 -10.10 22.18 -0.35
CA GLN A 120 -9.49 22.50 -1.66
C GLN A 120 -7.99 22.23 -1.75
N GLY A 121 -7.47 21.30 -0.92
CA GLY A 121 -6.05 20.95 -0.91
C GLY A 121 -5.68 19.77 -1.82
N SER A 122 -6.64 19.22 -2.59
CA SER A 122 -6.41 18.08 -3.47
C SER A 122 -5.65 18.49 -4.73
N ALA A 123 -4.60 17.74 -5.08
CA ALA A 123 -3.73 18.03 -6.21
C ALA A 123 -3.08 16.75 -6.77
N CYS A 124 -2.71 16.78 -8.05
CA CYS A 124 -1.82 15.82 -8.68
C CYS A 124 -0.45 16.44 -8.83
N TYR A 125 0.59 15.73 -8.42
CA TYR A 125 1.99 16.09 -8.56
C TYR A 125 2.69 15.06 -9.42
N TYR A 126 3.60 15.51 -10.27
CA TYR A 126 4.38 14.64 -11.15
C TYR A 126 5.82 15.13 -11.24
N LEU A 127 6.72 14.22 -11.56
CA LEU A 127 8.11 14.55 -11.84
C LEU A 127 8.25 14.97 -13.30
N ASP A 128 8.83 16.13 -13.53
CA ASP A 128 9.24 16.53 -14.89
C ASP A 128 10.54 15.82 -15.32
N ALA A 129 10.99 16.09 -16.53
CA ALA A 129 12.19 15.48 -17.10
C ALA A 129 13.47 15.82 -16.30
N GLU A 130 13.49 16.91 -15.58
CA GLU A 130 14.57 17.37 -14.70
C GLU A 130 14.45 16.84 -13.26
N GLY A 131 13.38 16.09 -12.95
CA GLY A 131 13.10 15.55 -11.63
C GLY A 131 12.51 16.57 -10.64
N ALA A 132 12.10 17.74 -11.10
CA ALA A 132 11.38 18.70 -10.29
C ALA A 132 9.90 18.29 -10.17
N VAL A 133 9.26 18.65 -9.03
CA VAL A 133 7.87 18.32 -8.77
C VAL A 133 6.98 19.50 -9.16
N SER A 134 6.09 19.28 -10.12
CA SER A 134 5.00 20.19 -10.46
C SER A 134 3.67 19.72 -9.92
N GLY A 135 2.81 20.63 -9.44
CA GLY A 135 1.52 20.31 -8.84
C GLY A 135 0.37 21.04 -9.52
N ILE A 136 -0.73 20.35 -9.79
CA ILE A 136 -1.95 20.89 -10.40
C ILE A 136 -3.13 20.50 -9.52
N PRO A 137 -4.00 21.46 -9.13
CA PRO A 137 -5.23 21.17 -8.41
C PRO A 137 -6.14 20.19 -9.17
N ILE A 138 -6.79 19.29 -8.45
CA ILE A 138 -7.70 18.28 -9.00
C ILE A 138 -9.06 18.34 -8.33
N TYR A 139 -10.06 17.76 -8.99
CA TYR A 139 -11.38 17.55 -8.39
C TYR A 139 -11.30 16.43 -7.35
N ALA A 140 -11.93 16.67 -6.19
CA ALA A 140 -12.15 15.70 -5.13
C ALA A 140 -13.56 15.90 -4.54
N ALA A 141 -14.29 14.82 -4.32
CA ALA A 141 -15.60 14.88 -3.64
C ALA A 141 -16.01 13.52 -3.07
N LEU A 142 -16.77 13.57 -1.97
CA LEU A 142 -17.55 12.44 -1.48
C LEU A 142 -18.75 12.23 -2.41
N LEU A 143 -18.97 11.00 -2.85
CA LEU A 143 -20.09 10.64 -3.72
C LEU A 143 -21.40 10.50 -2.94
N GLY A 144 -22.50 10.44 -3.67
CA GLY A 144 -23.85 10.32 -3.09
C GLY A 144 -24.15 8.99 -2.37
N ASP A 145 -23.27 8.01 -2.43
CA ASP A 145 -23.31 6.77 -1.64
C ASP A 145 -22.89 7.00 -0.17
N GLY A 146 -22.28 8.18 0.11
CA GLY A 146 -21.84 8.55 1.45
C GLY A 146 -20.58 7.82 1.95
N HIS A 147 -19.89 7.06 1.10
CA HIS A 147 -18.73 6.25 1.46
C HIS A 147 -17.55 6.39 0.51
N THR A 148 -17.78 6.78 -0.75
CA THR A 148 -16.73 6.81 -1.77
C THR A 148 -16.24 8.23 -2.02
N ILE A 149 -14.95 8.47 -1.81
CA ILE A 149 -14.26 9.68 -2.24
C ILE A 149 -13.75 9.45 -3.66
N ARG A 150 -14.11 10.35 -4.56
CA ARG A 150 -13.65 10.36 -5.95
C ARG A 150 -12.64 11.47 -6.18
N LEU A 151 -11.48 11.11 -6.76
CA LEU A 151 -10.50 12.05 -7.27
C LEU A 151 -10.48 11.93 -8.80
N ARG A 152 -10.39 13.06 -9.51
CA ARG A 152 -10.33 13.08 -10.97
C ARG A 152 -9.05 13.77 -11.43
N VAL A 153 -8.24 13.07 -12.19
CA VAL A 153 -6.95 13.55 -12.69
C VAL A 153 -6.99 13.51 -14.23
N SER A 154 -6.67 14.63 -14.85
CA SER A 154 -6.61 14.67 -16.32
C SER A 154 -5.63 13.63 -16.85
N ARG A 155 -6.05 12.82 -17.83
CA ARG A 155 -5.22 11.86 -18.54
C ARG A 155 -3.99 12.52 -19.18
N MET A 156 -4.11 13.79 -19.56
CA MET A 156 -2.98 14.55 -20.11
C MET A 156 -1.82 14.71 -19.11
N LEU A 157 -2.09 14.68 -17.81
CA LEU A 157 -1.06 14.82 -16.77
C LEU A 157 -0.33 13.53 -16.46
N ILE A 158 -1.07 12.41 -16.42
CA ILE A 158 -0.52 11.13 -15.91
C ILE A 158 -0.42 10.05 -16.98
N GLY A 159 -1.00 10.27 -18.16
CA GLY A 159 -1.07 9.27 -19.22
C GLY A 159 -2.14 8.21 -18.98
N GLU A 160 -2.06 7.14 -19.78
CA GLU A 160 -2.93 5.98 -19.67
C GLU A 160 -2.36 4.99 -18.64
N PRO A 161 -3.09 4.64 -17.56
CA PRO A 161 -2.63 3.66 -16.59
C PRO A 161 -2.30 2.31 -17.25
N GLN A 162 -1.16 1.73 -16.89
CA GLN A 162 -0.66 0.47 -17.41
C GLN A 162 -0.78 -0.64 -16.37
N LYS A 163 -0.87 -1.89 -16.79
CA LYS A 163 -0.89 -3.06 -15.91
C LYS A 163 0.34 -3.21 -15.02
N THR A 164 1.45 -2.61 -15.44
CA THR A 164 2.72 -2.61 -14.70
C THR A 164 2.76 -1.58 -13.59
N TRP A 165 1.83 -0.61 -13.57
CA TRP A 165 1.82 0.41 -12.54
C TRP A 165 1.60 -0.17 -11.14
N GLY A 166 2.33 0.39 -10.18
CA GLY A 166 2.19 0.08 -8.77
C GLY A 166 1.56 1.24 -8.01
N TYR A 167 0.61 0.94 -7.12
CA TYR A 167 -0.12 1.93 -6.35
C TYR A 167 0.19 1.77 -4.86
N TYR A 168 0.70 2.83 -4.25
CA TYR A 168 0.76 3.01 -2.80
C TYR A 168 -0.41 3.90 -2.43
N VAL A 169 -1.37 3.40 -1.68
CA VAL A 169 -2.49 4.20 -1.16
C VAL A 169 -2.35 4.27 0.34
N LEU A 170 -2.02 5.46 0.85
CA LEU A 170 -1.76 5.70 2.26
C LEU A 170 -2.84 6.63 2.81
N ILE A 171 -3.49 6.21 3.87
CA ILE A 171 -4.55 6.96 4.53
C ILE A 171 -4.03 7.45 5.88
N GLY A 172 -4.01 8.76 6.06
CA GLY A 172 -3.70 9.41 7.33
C GLY A 172 -4.87 10.22 7.86
N SER A 173 -4.75 10.72 9.07
CA SER A 173 -5.71 11.65 9.65
C SER A 173 -5.30 13.09 9.37
N TYR A 174 -6.24 13.91 8.91
CA TYR A 174 -6.00 15.32 8.63
C TYR A 174 -5.75 16.14 9.89
N ASP A 175 -4.70 16.94 9.85
CA ASP A 175 -4.39 18.00 10.82
C ASP A 175 -3.83 19.22 10.08
N GLY A 176 -4.52 20.33 10.11
CA GLY A 176 -4.11 21.57 9.44
C GLY A 176 -2.75 22.12 9.90
N PHE A 177 -2.27 21.70 11.06
CA PHE A 177 -0.98 22.08 11.65
C PHE A 177 0.09 21.00 11.54
N GLY A 178 -0.30 19.79 11.15
CA GLY A 178 0.60 18.65 11.00
C GLY A 178 1.54 18.78 9.80
N ALA A 179 2.69 18.12 9.86
CA ALA A 179 3.59 18.01 8.72
C ALA A 179 2.84 17.33 7.57
N ASP A 180 2.83 17.98 6.40
CA ASP A 180 2.05 17.56 5.22
C ASP A 180 0.56 17.27 5.54
N ASN A 181 0.00 17.98 6.52
CA ASN A 181 -1.34 17.80 7.07
C ASN A 181 -1.63 16.42 7.69
N PHE A 182 -0.62 15.62 7.99
CA PHE A 182 -0.80 14.40 8.76
C PHE A 182 -0.90 14.70 10.25
N ARG A 183 -1.89 14.14 10.91
CA ARG A 183 -1.99 14.10 12.36
C ARG A 183 -0.96 13.11 12.89
N THR A 184 -0.12 13.60 13.82
CA THR A 184 0.91 12.78 14.44
C THR A 184 0.29 11.69 15.32
N VAL A 185 0.85 10.49 15.27
CA VAL A 185 0.52 9.39 16.18
C VAL A 185 1.52 9.38 17.32
N GLY A 186 1.03 9.60 18.54
CA GLY A 186 1.84 9.56 19.78
C GLY A 186 1.76 8.22 20.48
N SER A 187 2.49 8.08 21.59
CA SER A 187 2.42 6.89 22.44
C SER A 187 1.11 6.81 23.23
N THR A 188 0.53 7.96 23.59
CA THR A 188 -0.70 8.07 24.41
C THR A 188 -1.81 8.71 23.58
N VAL A 189 -3.00 8.11 23.64
CA VAL A 189 -4.19 8.67 22.99
C VAL A 189 -4.63 9.94 23.72
N GLY A 190 -4.91 11.00 22.95
CA GLY A 190 -5.43 12.28 23.44
C GLY A 190 -6.79 12.64 22.89
N GLU A 191 -7.22 13.84 23.17
CA GLU A 191 -8.46 14.40 22.62
C GLU A 191 -8.41 14.47 21.08
N TRP A 192 -7.29 14.94 20.55
CA TRP A 192 -7.04 15.14 19.12
C TRP A 192 -5.89 14.35 18.54
N HIS A 193 -5.30 13.43 19.31
CA HIS A 193 -4.10 12.68 18.92
C HIS A 193 -4.38 11.19 18.97
N PHE A 194 -3.96 10.50 17.93
CA PHE A 194 -3.89 9.03 17.95
C PHE A 194 -2.85 8.60 19.00
N GLY A 195 -3.14 7.47 19.64
CA GLY A 195 -2.21 6.79 20.55
C GLY A 195 -1.75 5.46 19.98
N GLY A 196 -0.91 4.75 20.77
CA GLY A 196 -0.43 3.42 20.42
C GLY A 196 0.81 3.40 19.52
N GLY A 197 1.35 4.57 19.18
CA GLY A 197 2.68 4.72 18.57
C GLY A 197 3.80 4.52 19.58
N THR A 198 5.03 4.55 19.11
CA THR A 198 6.25 4.45 19.93
C THR A 198 6.97 5.78 19.99
N ASP A 199 7.63 6.17 18.90
CA ASP A 199 8.31 7.45 18.72
C ASP A 199 7.67 8.19 17.54
N GLN A 200 7.06 9.34 17.82
CA GLN A 200 6.32 10.15 16.85
C GLN A 200 7.18 10.72 15.71
N SER A 201 8.50 10.64 15.80
CA SER A 201 9.44 11.04 14.74
C SER A 201 9.78 9.91 13.77
N ILE A 202 9.43 8.66 14.11
CA ILE A 202 9.82 7.45 13.38
C ILE A 202 8.61 6.59 13.02
N ASN A 203 7.65 6.41 13.96
CA ASN A 203 6.48 5.58 13.65
C ASN A 203 5.62 6.24 12.55
N PRO A 204 5.08 5.45 11.61
CA PRO A 204 4.28 6.00 10.51
C PRO A 204 3.03 6.71 11.02
N ASN A 205 2.66 7.82 10.37
CA ASN A 205 1.38 8.51 10.61
C ASN A 205 0.28 7.97 9.67
N VAL A 206 0.47 6.78 9.15
CA VAL A 206 -0.47 6.04 8.28
C VAL A 206 -1.38 5.22 9.17
N ILE A 207 -2.68 5.47 9.08
CA ILE A 207 -3.71 4.79 9.88
C ILE A 207 -4.19 3.55 9.14
N ASP A 208 -4.25 3.63 7.81
CA ASP A 208 -4.61 2.55 6.91
C ASP A 208 -3.86 2.66 5.58
N MET A 209 -3.72 1.56 4.86
CA MET A 209 -3.10 1.54 3.54
C MET A 209 -3.61 0.37 2.70
N LEU A 210 -3.67 0.56 1.39
CA LEU A 210 -3.98 -0.53 0.48
C LEU A 210 -2.96 -1.66 0.61
N ALA A 211 -3.38 -2.82 1.09
CA ALA A 211 -2.52 -3.94 1.42
C ALA A 211 -3.17 -5.30 1.14
N GLN A 212 -2.37 -6.35 1.13
CA GLN A 212 -2.91 -7.71 1.05
C GLN A 212 -3.50 -8.14 2.39
N ARG A 213 -4.58 -8.93 2.37
CA ARG A 213 -5.21 -9.50 3.57
C ARG A 213 -4.26 -10.35 4.42
N GLY A 214 -3.18 -10.83 3.87
CA GLY A 214 -2.26 -11.72 4.59
C GLY A 214 -0.86 -11.75 3.99
N GLY A 215 0.03 -12.52 4.64
CA GLY A 215 1.41 -12.68 4.20
C GLY A 215 2.32 -11.49 4.57
N PRO A 216 3.47 -11.36 3.91
CA PRO A 216 4.44 -10.30 4.21
C PRO A 216 3.97 -8.91 3.76
N MET A 217 3.01 -8.84 2.84
CA MET A 217 2.49 -7.60 2.27
C MET A 217 1.24 -7.08 2.99
N ARG A 218 0.83 -7.68 4.12
CA ARG A 218 -0.26 -7.14 4.93
C ARG A 218 0.16 -5.85 5.63
N GLN A 219 -0.79 -4.96 5.86
CA GLN A 219 -0.58 -3.64 6.45
C GLN A 219 0.25 -3.66 7.73
N GLU A 220 -0.17 -4.39 8.76
CA GLU A 220 0.51 -4.43 10.06
C GLU A 220 1.99 -4.82 9.92
N LYS A 221 2.29 -5.77 9.01
CA LYS A 221 3.66 -6.22 8.78
C LYS A 221 4.51 -5.16 8.12
N GLN A 222 3.94 -4.42 7.16
CA GLN A 222 4.63 -3.33 6.51
C GLN A 222 4.83 -2.17 7.49
N LEU A 223 3.75 -1.67 8.11
CA LEU A 223 3.80 -0.49 8.97
C LEU A 223 4.57 -0.70 10.28
N SER A 224 4.77 -1.95 10.75
CA SER A 224 5.59 -2.24 11.94
C SER A 224 7.09 -2.39 11.67
N ALA A 225 7.55 -2.27 10.42
CA ALA A 225 8.94 -2.54 10.04
C ALA A 225 9.89 -1.34 10.21
N TYR A 226 9.48 -0.29 10.93
CA TYR A 226 10.37 0.80 11.34
C TYR A 226 11.24 0.40 12.54
N SER A 227 12.37 1.09 12.74
CA SER A 227 13.25 0.89 13.90
C SER A 227 13.57 2.22 14.57
N VAL A 228 13.11 2.37 15.82
CA VAL A 228 13.44 3.54 16.65
C VAL A 228 14.93 3.55 17.00
N GLU A 229 15.51 2.39 17.29
CA GLU A 229 16.93 2.25 17.63
C GLU A 229 17.85 2.67 16.49
N GLU A 230 17.52 2.30 15.27
CA GLU A 230 18.29 2.63 14.07
C GLU A 230 17.88 3.97 13.45
N GLY A 231 16.80 4.59 13.91
CA GLY A 231 16.24 5.81 13.32
C GLY A 231 15.72 5.59 11.90
N THR A 232 15.24 4.38 11.57
CA THR A 232 14.82 4.03 10.20
C THR A 232 13.30 4.00 10.06
N LEU A 233 12.81 4.68 9.02
CA LEU A 233 11.40 4.64 8.64
C LEU A 233 11.05 3.29 8.00
N THR A 234 9.78 2.90 8.13
CA THR A 234 9.30 1.70 7.44
C THR A 234 9.33 1.87 5.92
N VAL A 235 9.57 0.76 5.22
CA VAL A 235 9.44 0.66 3.75
C VAL A 235 8.12 -0.02 3.44
N VAL A 236 7.26 0.66 2.69
CA VAL A 236 5.98 0.14 2.20
C VAL A 236 6.09 -0.26 0.73
N TYR A 237 5.26 -1.19 0.29
CA TYR A 237 5.32 -1.77 -1.05
C TYR A 237 4.03 -1.50 -1.83
N PRO A 238 4.10 -1.31 -3.17
CA PRO A 238 2.94 -0.99 -3.97
C PRO A 238 2.07 -2.22 -4.24
N MET A 239 0.79 -2.00 -4.40
CA MET A 239 -0.13 -3.00 -4.95
C MET A 239 -0.17 -2.87 -6.47
N ARG A 240 -0.16 -4.02 -7.17
CA ARG A 240 -0.17 -4.13 -8.63
C ARG A 240 -1.30 -5.04 -9.08
N GLU A 241 -1.59 -5.08 -10.38
CA GLU A 241 -2.55 -6.05 -10.93
C GLU A 241 -2.16 -7.47 -10.51
N GLY A 242 -3.11 -8.20 -9.91
CA GLY A 242 -2.88 -9.55 -9.37
C GLY A 242 -2.36 -9.61 -7.92
N SER A 243 -2.02 -8.49 -7.29
CA SER A 243 -1.59 -8.48 -5.88
C SER A 243 -2.62 -9.01 -4.89
N GLY A 244 -3.93 -8.87 -5.22
CA GLY A 244 -5.03 -9.38 -4.38
C GLY A 244 -5.24 -10.90 -4.43
N SER A 245 -4.59 -11.60 -5.35
CA SER A 245 -4.72 -13.05 -5.53
C SER A 245 -3.64 -13.78 -4.74
N PHE A 246 -3.82 -13.94 -3.44
CA PHE A 246 -3.00 -14.87 -2.68
C PHE A 246 -3.47 -16.30 -3.00
N PHE A 247 -3.00 -16.87 -4.12
CA PHE A 247 -3.03 -18.32 -4.28
C PHE A 247 -1.92 -18.87 -3.36
N PRO A 248 -2.28 -19.64 -2.30
CA PRO A 248 -1.23 -20.29 -1.52
C PRO A 248 -0.48 -21.24 -2.45
N VAL A 249 0.81 -21.00 -2.64
CA VAL A 249 1.74 -21.84 -3.42
C VAL A 249 1.79 -23.30 -2.91
N ILE A 250 1.13 -23.59 -1.80
CA ILE A 250 0.99 -24.91 -1.17
C ILE A 250 0.39 -25.95 -2.13
N GLY A 251 -0.48 -25.54 -3.07
CA GLY A 251 -1.06 -26.49 -4.04
C GLY A 251 -0.07 -27.08 -5.04
N TRP A 252 0.97 -26.35 -5.43
CA TRP A 252 1.92 -26.82 -6.44
C TRP A 252 2.99 -27.77 -5.87
N ILE A 253 3.43 -27.55 -4.63
CA ILE A 253 4.39 -28.43 -3.95
C ILE A 253 3.73 -29.77 -3.61
N ALA A 254 2.47 -29.77 -3.16
CA ALA A 254 1.72 -30.99 -2.91
C ALA A 254 1.46 -31.77 -4.21
N GLY A 255 1.14 -31.09 -5.33
CA GLY A 255 0.97 -31.71 -6.64
C GLY A 255 2.25 -32.36 -7.16
N LEU A 256 3.40 -31.69 -7.02
CA LEU A 256 4.71 -32.22 -7.42
C LEU A 256 5.14 -33.44 -6.57
N LEU A 257 4.86 -33.43 -5.27
CA LEU A 257 5.12 -34.56 -4.39
C LEU A 257 4.24 -35.80 -4.70
N VAL A 258 2.96 -35.57 -5.04
CA VAL A 258 2.07 -36.66 -5.44
C VAL A 258 2.46 -37.26 -6.78
N VAL A 259 2.91 -36.45 -7.76
CA VAL A 259 3.42 -36.95 -9.05
C VAL A 259 4.73 -37.69 -8.86
N ALA A 260 5.66 -37.23 -8.02
CA ALA A 260 6.91 -37.91 -7.72
C ALA A 260 6.67 -39.23 -6.99
N ALA A 261 5.75 -39.31 -6.03
CA ALA A 261 5.36 -40.53 -5.34
C ALA A 261 4.65 -41.50 -6.29
N GLY A 262 3.76 -41.00 -7.17
CA GLY A 262 3.08 -41.85 -8.18
C GLY A 262 4.05 -42.46 -9.20
N LEU A 263 5.05 -41.71 -9.67
CA LEU A 263 6.11 -42.21 -10.56
C LEU A 263 7.04 -43.22 -9.87
N GLY A 264 7.35 -43.01 -8.57
CA GLY A 264 8.12 -43.93 -7.77
C GLY A 264 7.42 -45.29 -7.59
N ILE A 265 6.10 -45.32 -7.36
CA ILE A 265 5.28 -46.52 -7.23
C ILE A 265 5.17 -47.27 -8.58
N LEU A 266 5.01 -46.53 -9.69
CA LEU A 266 5.00 -47.12 -11.03
C LEU A 266 6.37 -47.75 -11.39
N ALA A 267 7.47 -47.05 -11.09
CA ALA A 267 8.83 -47.56 -11.34
C ALA A 267 9.13 -48.83 -10.53
N SER A 268 8.64 -48.93 -9.28
CA SER A 268 8.80 -50.14 -8.44
C SER A 268 7.96 -51.34 -8.96
N ARG A 269 6.74 -51.08 -9.51
CA ARG A 269 5.90 -52.15 -10.08
C ARG A 269 6.41 -52.71 -11.39
N PHE A 270 7.18 -51.95 -12.17
CA PHE A 270 7.72 -52.39 -13.46
C PHE A 270 9.19 -52.85 -13.39
N GLY A 271 9.77 -53.02 -12.19
CA GLY A 271 11.10 -53.61 -12.01
C GLY A 271 12.26 -52.77 -12.57
N LEU A 272 12.07 -51.50 -12.81
CA LEU A 272 13.07 -50.61 -13.43
C LEU A 272 14.15 -50.07 -12.48
N ILE A 273 14.12 -50.49 -11.19
CA ILE A 273 15.06 -50.00 -10.15
C ILE A 273 16.15 -51.09 -9.82
N HIS A 274 16.58 -51.81 -10.80
CA HIS A 274 17.76 -52.66 -10.63
C HIS A 274 18.87 -52.20 -11.56
N ARG A 275 19.67 -51.23 -11.11
CA ARG A 275 21.08 -50.90 -11.45
C ARG A 275 21.32 -49.41 -11.55
N LEU A 276 21.48 -48.76 -10.40
CA LEU A 276 22.26 -47.52 -10.32
C LEU A 276 23.37 -47.74 -9.26
N PRO A 277 24.64 -47.52 -9.60
CA PRO A 277 25.70 -47.60 -8.60
C PRO A 277 25.67 -46.35 -7.71
N VAL A 278 25.70 -46.60 -6.41
CA VAL A 278 25.82 -45.53 -5.39
C VAL A 278 27.27 -45.02 -5.45
N ILE A 279 27.47 -43.84 -6.04
CA ILE A 279 28.71 -43.07 -5.91
C ILE A 279 28.36 -41.72 -5.29
N PHE A 280 28.29 -41.69 -3.97
CA PHE A 280 28.39 -40.44 -3.21
C PHE A 280 29.51 -40.57 -2.18
N LYS A 281 30.72 -40.16 -2.57
CA LYS A 281 31.83 -39.97 -1.62
C LYS A 281 31.73 -38.54 -1.07
N TRP A 282 31.36 -38.40 0.18
CA TRP A 282 31.51 -37.15 0.94
C TRP A 282 33.00 -36.89 1.19
N LYS A 283 33.54 -35.80 0.65
CA LYS A 283 34.85 -35.28 1.08
C LYS A 283 34.64 -34.42 2.32
N VAL A 284 35.07 -34.91 3.46
CA VAL A 284 35.23 -34.13 4.70
C VAL A 284 36.51 -33.31 4.55
N PHE A 285 36.42 -32.00 4.62
CA PHE A 285 37.59 -31.11 4.73
C PHE A 285 37.98 -30.98 6.20
N PRO A 286 39.26 -31.14 6.58
CA PRO A 286 39.71 -30.92 7.95
C PRO A 286 39.91 -29.41 8.22
N ASN A 287 39.40 -28.95 9.37
CA ASN A 287 39.69 -27.68 9.96
C ASN A 287 41.17 -27.53 10.28
N SER A 288 41.87 -26.57 9.67
CA SER A 288 43.18 -26.14 10.12
C SER A 288 43.05 -24.92 11.05
N VAL A 289 43.20 -25.16 12.33
CA VAL A 289 43.49 -24.15 13.35
C VAL A 289 44.89 -23.60 13.11
N ARG A 290 45.07 -22.29 12.87
CA ARG A 290 46.35 -21.60 13.06
C ARG A 290 46.23 -20.68 14.26
N LYS A 291 46.97 -21.08 15.33
CA LYS A 291 47.49 -20.17 16.38
C LYS A 291 48.77 -19.51 15.86
N SER A 292 48.94 -18.24 16.14
CA SER A 292 50.26 -17.58 16.46
C SER A 292 49.95 -16.11 16.69
N ALA A 293 50.32 -15.70 17.82
CA ALA A 293 51.28 -14.80 18.43
C ALA A 293 50.90 -13.31 18.26
#